data_a99fce02cd0d21804414b9102de17596
#
_entry.id   a99fce02cd0d21804414b9102de17596
#
_cell.length_a   1.000
_cell.length_b   1.000
_cell.length_c   1.000
_cell.angle_alpha   90.00
_cell.angle_beta   90.00
_cell.angle_gamma   90.00
#
_symmetry.space_group_name_H-M   'P 1'
#
loop_
_entity.id
_entity.type
_entity.pdbx_description
1 polymer ?
#
loop_
_entity_poly.entity_id
_entity_poly.type
_entity_poly.pdbx_seq_one_letter_code
_entity_poly.pdbx_strand_id
1 'polypeptide(L)'
;MDNRDVIAKLRECAKNLLEVAREMQAADRVESPQTAGLIASEIAPLDGKAHNFALPFVLGRDEFGTSQTIDLALLPHLLVGGGAGRGKTVCLNSLIAGLISTKSPDEVRLMIYDPKCVEYTWVGELPHLILPVITSDSRMLFALRWLDCEMEKRLKMFAKSYCRNITDFNGRKFVQDAGDGTPRTVPYIVVVFDEFADLMTTHGKEVETLVSRITAKARAAGIHIVVATSRLDCKVVTGLLKSNLPGRLAFKTVSSIDSRTIIDDVGAENLYGCGDYLFRSSSEELVRGQGAYISDVELGQLVSAAIGKYGQPKYEEAKE
;
A
#
# COMPACT_ATOMS: atom_id res chain seq x y z
N MET A 1 40.40 45.86 20.79
CA MET A 1 39.46 45.54 19.73
C MET A 1 38.21 46.34 20.00
N ASP A 2 37.87 47.27 19.09
CA ASP A 2 36.75 48.19 19.28
C ASP A 2 35.42 47.37 19.16
N ASN A 3 34.45 47.68 20.03
CA ASN A 3 33.13 47.00 20.04
C ASN A 3 32.45 47.07 18.66
N ARG A 4 32.79 48.06 17.81
CA ARG A 4 32.31 48.21 16.44
C ARG A 4 32.85 47.09 15.51
N ASP A 5 34.11 46.69 15.66
CA ASP A 5 34.75 45.63 14.88
C ASP A 5 34.16 44.26 15.21
N VAL A 6 33.82 44.04 16.50
CA VAL A 6 33.19 42.81 16.95
C VAL A 6 31.76 42.70 16.36
N ILE A 7 30.99 43.77 16.37
CA ILE A 7 29.65 43.82 15.82
C ILE A 7 29.67 43.63 14.29
N ALA A 8 30.67 44.22 13.59
CA ALA A 8 30.83 44.01 12.14
C ALA A 8 31.14 42.55 11.81
N LYS A 9 32.05 41.90 12.53
CA LYS A 9 32.37 40.46 12.36
C LYS A 9 31.20 39.54 12.69
N LEU A 10 30.42 39.86 13.72
CA LEU A 10 29.19 39.08 14.05
C LEU A 10 28.11 39.21 12.98
N ARG A 11 27.95 40.40 12.35
CA ARG A 11 27.03 40.58 11.26
C ARG A 11 27.46 39.84 9.97
N GLU A 12 28.75 39.75 9.73
CA GLU A 12 29.30 39.04 8.59
C GLU A 12 29.19 37.52 8.80
N CYS A 13 29.44 37.01 10.03
CA CYS A 13 29.22 35.64 10.40
C CYS A 13 27.72 35.24 10.30
N ALA A 14 26.82 36.11 10.73
CA ALA A 14 25.38 35.90 10.60
C ALA A 14 24.90 35.86 9.14
N LYS A 15 25.50 36.71 8.25
CA LYS A 15 25.24 36.66 6.81
C LYS A 15 25.70 35.33 6.20
N ASN A 16 26.92 34.92 6.51
CA ASN A 16 27.48 33.65 6.00
C ASN A 16 26.68 32.44 6.50
N LEU A 17 26.22 32.44 7.76
CA LEU A 17 25.31 31.39 8.28
C LEU A 17 23.95 31.36 7.60
N LEU A 18 23.40 32.54 7.25
CA LEU A 18 22.16 32.66 6.49
C LEU A 18 22.31 32.19 5.02
N GLU A 19 23.48 32.41 4.43
CA GLU A 19 23.80 31.94 3.09
C GLU A 19 24.02 30.46 3.03
N VAL A 20 24.76 29.90 3.99
CA VAL A 20 24.92 28.45 4.18
C VAL A 20 23.56 27.78 4.50
N ALA A 21 22.73 28.41 5.34
CA ALA A 21 21.38 27.88 5.60
C ALA A 21 20.47 27.93 4.34
N ARG A 22 20.63 28.93 3.48
CA ARG A 22 19.97 29.02 2.18
C ARG A 22 20.50 28.00 1.18
N GLU A 23 21.79 27.76 1.17
CA GLU A 23 22.42 26.72 0.35
C GLU A 23 22.03 25.32 0.85
N MET A 24 21.98 25.10 2.18
CA MET A 24 21.45 23.87 2.76
C MET A 24 19.95 23.70 2.49
N GLN A 25 19.13 24.75 2.55
CA GLN A 25 17.73 24.71 2.14
C GLN A 25 17.55 24.60 0.62
N ALA A 26 18.51 25.03 -0.18
CA ALA A 26 18.53 24.81 -1.62
C ALA A 26 19.07 23.43 -1.98
N ALA A 27 19.94 22.85 -1.16
CA ALA A 27 20.41 21.46 -1.25
C ALA A 27 19.39 20.47 -0.66
N ASP A 28 18.62 20.87 0.37
CA ASP A 28 17.41 20.16 0.85
C ASP A 28 16.17 20.37 -0.03
N ARG A 29 16.18 21.33 -0.91
CA ARG A 29 15.50 21.23 -2.18
C ARG A 29 16.35 20.30 -3.09
N VAL A 30 16.47 19.05 -2.68
CA VAL A 30 16.31 17.97 -3.64
C VAL A 30 15.10 18.42 -4.43
N GLU A 31 15.32 18.79 -5.68
CA GLU A 31 14.26 19.02 -6.65
C GLU A 31 13.27 17.91 -6.34
N SER A 32 12.10 18.30 -5.83
CA SER A 32 11.00 17.35 -5.78
C SER A 32 11.00 16.81 -7.20
N PRO A 33 11.33 15.53 -7.41
CA PRO A 33 11.41 15.03 -8.76
C PRO A 33 10.12 15.51 -9.39
N GLN A 34 10.19 15.99 -10.62
CA GLN A 34 9.02 16.31 -11.44
C GLN A 34 8.25 15.00 -11.67
N THR A 35 7.64 14.48 -10.61
CA THR A 35 7.00 13.19 -10.50
C THR A 35 5.49 13.31 -10.56
N ALA A 36 4.99 14.54 -10.63
CA ALA A 36 3.61 14.81 -11.02
C ALA A 36 3.43 14.30 -12.45
N GLY A 37 2.69 13.22 -12.63
CA GLY A 37 2.53 12.53 -13.90
C GLY A 37 3.27 11.19 -14.00
N LEU A 38 4.11 10.81 -13.01
CA LEU A 38 4.85 9.54 -13.04
C LEU A 38 3.92 8.31 -13.00
N ILE A 39 2.84 8.33 -12.23
CA ILE A 39 1.92 7.18 -12.24
C ILE A 39 1.21 7.08 -13.59
N ALA A 40 0.73 8.17 -14.16
CA ALA A 40 0.14 8.15 -15.49
C ALA A 40 1.18 7.79 -16.57
N SER A 41 2.42 8.30 -16.47
CA SER A 41 3.51 7.99 -17.39
C SER A 41 4.18 6.63 -17.13
N GLU A 42 4.04 6.07 -15.94
CA GLU A 42 4.53 4.74 -15.59
C GLU A 42 3.46 3.67 -15.73
N ILE A 43 2.18 4.04 -15.65
CA ILE A 43 1.06 3.18 -16.01
C ILE A 43 0.88 3.16 -17.53
N ALA A 44 1.10 4.26 -18.25
CA ALA A 44 0.99 4.32 -19.70
C ALA A 44 2.01 3.45 -20.46
N PRO A 45 3.32 3.34 -20.06
CA PRO A 45 4.24 2.39 -20.68
C PRO A 45 4.07 0.93 -20.20
N LEU A 46 3.21 0.67 -19.21
CA LEU A 46 2.78 -0.68 -18.84
C LEU A 46 1.99 -1.37 -19.98
N ASP A 47 1.76 -0.66 -21.09
CA ASP A 47 1.06 -1.13 -22.30
C ASP A 47 1.61 -2.41 -22.94
N GLY A 48 2.74 -2.91 -22.50
CA GLY A 48 3.29 -4.18 -23.02
C GLY A 48 3.45 -5.32 -22.01
N LYS A 49 3.71 -5.04 -20.74
CA LYS A 49 3.98 -6.07 -19.71
C LYS A 49 3.00 -6.09 -18.54
N ALA A 50 2.51 -4.94 -18.08
CA ALA A 50 1.62 -4.88 -16.92
C ALA A 50 0.14 -5.03 -17.26
N HIS A 51 -0.26 -5.03 -18.51
CA HIS A 51 -1.61 -5.50 -18.89
C HIS A 51 -1.89 -6.94 -18.45
N ASN A 52 -0.83 -7.73 -18.23
CA ASN A 52 -0.95 -9.11 -17.74
C ASN A 52 -0.93 -9.22 -16.21
N PHE A 53 -0.68 -8.14 -15.46
CA PHE A 53 -0.70 -8.19 -14.00
C PHE A 53 -2.15 -8.20 -13.49
N ALA A 54 -2.43 -9.11 -12.56
CA ALA A 54 -3.74 -9.16 -11.92
C ALA A 54 -3.94 -7.95 -11.00
N LEU A 55 -2.91 -7.60 -10.24
CA LEU A 55 -2.90 -6.51 -9.27
C LEU A 55 -1.62 -5.66 -9.40
N PRO A 56 -1.53 -4.79 -10.42
CA PRO A 56 -0.33 -3.98 -10.64
C PRO A 56 -0.11 -2.98 -9.50
N PHE A 57 1.09 -2.98 -8.97
CA PHE A 57 1.56 -2.03 -7.98
C PHE A 57 2.85 -1.36 -8.44
N VAL A 58 2.78 -0.08 -8.72
CA VAL A 58 3.93 0.75 -9.09
C VAL A 58 4.66 1.14 -7.81
N LEU A 59 5.82 0.54 -7.58
CA LEU A 59 6.69 0.87 -6.44
C LEU A 59 7.41 2.20 -6.66
N GLY A 60 7.82 2.48 -7.91
CA GLY A 60 8.61 3.65 -8.27
C GLY A 60 9.77 3.30 -9.17
N ARG A 61 10.96 3.83 -8.90
CA ARG A 61 12.18 3.58 -9.69
C ARG A 61 13.30 3.06 -8.82
N ASP A 62 14.11 2.17 -9.37
CA ASP A 62 15.35 1.72 -8.73
C ASP A 62 16.46 2.79 -8.84
N GLU A 63 17.61 2.50 -8.26
CA GLU A 63 18.79 3.39 -8.28
C GLU A 63 19.35 3.63 -9.70
N PHE A 64 18.96 2.83 -10.68
CA PHE A 64 19.32 2.99 -12.09
C PHE A 64 18.25 3.74 -12.89
N GLY A 65 17.17 4.19 -12.26
CA GLY A 65 16.05 4.86 -12.90
C GLY A 65 15.06 3.94 -13.60
N THR A 66 15.20 2.61 -13.46
CA THR A 66 14.28 1.63 -14.05
C THR A 66 12.99 1.57 -13.26
N SER A 67 11.84 1.63 -13.93
CA SER A 67 10.53 1.51 -13.29
C SER A 67 10.36 0.15 -12.64
N GLN A 68 9.98 0.15 -11.37
CA GLN A 68 9.74 -1.03 -10.55
C GLN A 68 8.23 -1.19 -10.33
N THR A 69 7.66 -2.15 -11.04
CA THR A 69 6.25 -2.52 -10.88
C THR A 69 6.15 -4.00 -10.53
N ILE A 70 5.36 -4.32 -9.54
CA ILE A 70 5.12 -5.69 -9.09
C ILE A 70 3.66 -6.08 -9.27
N ASP A 71 3.39 -7.38 -9.37
CA ASP A 71 2.04 -7.93 -9.26
C ASP A 71 1.78 -8.38 -7.83
N LEU A 72 0.92 -7.65 -7.10
CA LEU A 72 0.56 -7.99 -5.72
C LEU A 72 -0.12 -9.38 -5.64
N ALA A 73 -0.72 -9.87 -6.71
CA ALA A 73 -1.29 -11.22 -6.75
C ALA A 73 -0.22 -12.32 -6.66
N LEU A 74 0.98 -12.05 -7.17
CA LEU A 74 2.14 -12.94 -7.04
C LEU A 74 2.83 -12.78 -5.69
N LEU A 75 2.79 -11.56 -5.12
CA LEU A 75 3.24 -11.24 -3.77
C LEU A 75 2.03 -11.14 -2.85
N PRO A 76 1.58 -12.25 -2.23
CA PRO A 76 0.20 -12.35 -1.74
C PRO A 76 -0.16 -11.28 -0.71
N HIS A 77 0.79 -10.89 0.15
CA HIS A 77 0.58 -9.91 1.22
C HIS A 77 1.82 -9.06 1.40
N LEU A 78 1.63 -7.83 1.84
CA LEU A 78 2.70 -6.84 1.94
C LEU A 78 2.71 -6.18 3.33
N LEU A 79 3.89 -6.12 3.94
CA LEU A 79 4.17 -5.30 5.11
C LEU A 79 4.92 -4.04 4.66
N VAL A 80 4.39 -2.87 5.02
CA VAL A 80 4.98 -1.56 4.75
C VAL A 80 5.33 -0.91 6.09
N GLY A 81 6.61 -0.73 6.36
CA GLY A 81 7.07 -0.12 7.61
C GLY A 81 7.94 1.12 7.39
N GLY A 82 8.04 1.94 8.42
CA GLY A 82 8.90 3.14 8.40
C GLY A 82 8.41 4.23 9.32
N GLY A 83 9.25 5.21 9.64
CA GLY A 83 8.89 6.33 10.49
C GLY A 83 7.70 7.15 9.95
N ALA A 84 7.08 7.98 10.80
CA ALA A 84 6.03 8.90 10.37
C ALA A 84 6.56 9.89 9.31
N GLY A 85 5.75 10.21 8.29
CA GLY A 85 6.12 11.15 7.22
C GLY A 85 7.24 10.65 6.29
N ARG A 86 7.51 9.36 6.20
CA ARG A 86 8.61 8.81 5.38
C ARG A 86 8.17 8.21 4.04
N GLY A 87 6.87 8.29 3.69
CA GLY A 87 6.36 7.88 2.38
C GLY A 87 5.36 6.72 2.39
N LYS A 88 5.02 6.13 3.57
CA LYS A 88 4.08 5.00 3.65
C LYS A 88 2.73 5.29 3.00
N THR A 89 2.04 6.35 3.42
CA THR A 89 0.72 6.73 2.89
C THR A 89 0.78 7.04 1.39
N VAL A 90 1.83 7.75 0.94
CA VAL A 90 2.05 8.02 -0.50
C VAL A 90 2.21 6.71 -1.29
N CYS A 91 2.93 5.75 -0.74
CA CYS A 91 3.07 4.42 -1.34
C CYS A 91 1.74 3.68 -1.42
N LEU A 92 0.91 3.71 -0.36
CA LEU A 92 -0.43 3.13 -0.39
C LEU A 92 -1.35 3.85 -1.39
N ASN A 93 -1.26 5.17 -1.49
CA ASN A 93 -1.97 5.95 -2.51
C ASN A 93 -1.55 5.55 -3.92
N SER A 94 -0.24 5.33 -4.17
CA SER A 94 0.27 4.82 -5.44
C SER A 94 -0.28 3.43 -5.77
N LEU A 95 -0.36 2.53 -4.79
CA LEU A 95 -0.98 1.21 -4.95
C LEU A 95 -2.44 1.34 -5.37
N ILE A 96 -3.24 2.11 -4.61
CA ILE A 96 -4.67 2.27 -4.89
C ILE A 96 -4.86 2.91 -6.27
N ALA A 97 -4.11 3.99 -6.58
CA ALA A 97 -4.16 4.66 -7.87
C ALA A 97 -3.83 3.71 -9.03
N GLY A 98 -2.80 2.89 -8.90
CA GLY A 98 -2.43 1.87 -9.88
C GLY A 98 -3.56 0.86 -10.13
N LEU A 99 -4.19 0.38 -9.07
CA LEU A 99 -5.31 -0.56 -9.16
C LEU A 99 -6.53 0.06 -9.85
N ILE A 100 -7.00 1.22 -9.40
CA ILE A 100 -8.22 1.85 -9.95
C ILE A 100 -8.05 2.41 -11.36
N SER A 101 -6.82 2.71 -11.77
CA SER A 101 -6.52 3.15 -13.13
C SER A 101 -6.55 2.02 -14.15
N THR A 102 -6.24 0.80 -13.73
CA THR A 102 -6.04 -0.34 -14.62
C THR A 102 -7.13 -1.39 -14.53
N LYS A 103 -7.86 -1.46 -13.42
CA LYS A 103 -8.86 -2.49 -13.14
C LYS A 103 -10.25 -1.88 -12.90
N SER A 104 -11.27 -2.62 -13.27
CA SER A 104 -12.66 -2.28 -12.97
C SER A 104 -13.09 -2.76 -11.58
N PRO A 105 -14.20 -2.27 -11.02
CA PRO A 105 -14.77 -2.79 -9.77
C PRO A 105 -15.15 -4.27 -9.81
N ASP A 106 -15.40 -4.82 -11.01
CA ASP A 106 -15.68 -6.25 -11.20
C ASP A 106 -14.39 -7.10 -11.21
N GLU A 107 -13.23 -6.47 -11.34
CA GLU A 107 -11.92 -7.14 -11.28
C GLU A 107 -11.24 -6.98 -9.93
N VAL A 108 -11.36 -5.79 -9.30
CA VAL A 108 -10.73 -5.47 -8.01
C VAL A 108 -11.67 -4.69 -7.11
N ARG A 109 -11.80 -5.13 -5.88
CA ARG A 109 -12.52 -4.43 -4.82
C ARG A 109 -11.56 -4.05 -3.69
N LEU A 110 -11.82 -2.94 -3.04
CA LEU A 110 -10.96 -2.37 -2.00
C LEU A 110 -11.68 -2.31 -0.65
N MET A 111 -10.92 -2.56 0.41
CA MET A 111 -11.30 -2.33 1.79
C MET A 111 -10.19 -1.52 2.44
N ILE A 112 -10.49 -0.35 2.98
CA ILE A 112 -9.50 0.58 3.52
C ILE A 112 -9.81 0.87 4.98
N TYR A 113 -8.81 0.72 5.84
CA TYR A 113 -8.86 1.09 7.25
C TYR A 113 -7.97 2.30 7.51
N ASP A 114 -8.58 3.41 7.89
CA ASP A 114 -7.95 4.69 8.27
C ASP A 114 -8.48 5.16 9.62
N PRO A 115 -7.86 4.77 10.73
CA PRO A 115 -8.33 5.15 12.07
C PRO A 115 -8.17 6.64 12.36
N LYS A 116 -7.32 7.35 11.59
CA LYS A 116 -7.08 8.79 11.77
C LYS A 116 -8.09 9.66 11.04
N CYS A 117 -8.86 9.09 10.10
CA CYS A 117 -9.88 9.78 9.29
C CYS A 117 -9.32 10.96 8.47
N VAL A 118 -8.06 10.92 8.06
CA VAL A 118 -7.39 12.04 7.39
C VAL A 118 -6.88 11.68 6.01
N GLU A 119 -6.24 10.50 5.91
CA GLU A 119 -5.42 10.16 4.76
C GLU A 119 -6.23 9.76 3.52
N TYR A 120 -7.43 9.20 3.70
CA TYR A 120 -8.26 8.65 2.62
C TYR A 120 -9.56 9.42 2.37
N THR A 121 -9.62 10.70 2.74
CA THR A 121 -10.77 11.57 2.45
C THR A 121 -11.01 11.73 0.93
N TRP A 122 -9.96 11.63 0.13
CA TRP A 122 -10.02 11.70 -1.34
C TRP A 122 -10.70 10.48 -1.98
N VAL A 123 -10.74 9.34 -1.31
CA VAL A 123 -11.35 8.11 -1.84
C VAL A 123 -12.85 8.26 -2.02
N GLY A 124 -13.53 8.99 -1.10
CA GLY A 124 -14.94 9.35 -1.22
C GLY A 124 -15.85 8.16 -1.55
N GLU A 125 -16.54 8.28 -2.67
CA GLU A 125 -17.48 7.28 -3.20
C GLU A 125 -16.87 6.46 -4.33
N LEU A 126 -15.63 6.01 -4.16
CA LEU A 126 -14.94 5.19 -5.16
C LEU A 126 -15.70 3.88 -5.44
N PRO A 127 -16.06 3.57 -6.70
CA PRO A 127 -16.84 2.38 -7.06
C PRO A 127 -16.20 1.06 -6.64
N HIS A 128 -14.89 1.03 -6.44
CA HIS A 128 -14.13 -0.16 -6.04
C HIS A 128 -14.31 -0.52 -4.55
N LEU A 129 -14.83 0.37 -3.73
CA LEU A 129 -14.99 0.10 -2.29
C LEU A 129 -16.03 -0.99 -2.03
N ILE A 130 -15.69 -1.93 -1.15
CA ILE A 130 -16.61 -2.93 -0.60
C ILE A 130 -17.47 -2.30 0.49
N LEU A 131 -16.84 -1.51 1.35
CA LEU A 131 -17.43 -0.75 2.45
C LEU A 131 -16.92 0.69 2.39
N PRO A 132 -17.62 1.68 2.95
CA PRO A 132 -17.03 2.98 3.21
C PRO A 132 -15.72 2.84 3.95
N VAL A 133 -14.80 3.81 3.81
CA VAL A 133 -13.52 3.80 4.54
C VAL A 133 -13.80 3.54 6.02
N ILE A 134 -13.17 2.52 6.56
CA ILE A 134 -13.40 2.05 7.93
C ILE A 134 -12.52 2.86 8.86
N THR A 135 -13.13 3.52 9.84
CA THR A 135 -12.44 4.44 10.76
C THR A 135 -12.46 3.94 12.21
N SER A 136 -13.23 2.89 12.52
CA SER A 136 -13.31 2.34 13.87
C SER A 136 -12.83 0.90 13.93
N ASP A 137 -12.18 0.55 15.03
CA ASP A 137 -11.62 -0.78 15.28
C ASP A 137 -12.71 -1.86 15.26
N SER A 138 -13.87 -1.59 15.88
CA SER A 138 -14.99 -2.54 15.94
C SER A 138 -15.52 -2.88 14.54
N ARG A 139 -15.64 -1.89 13.66
CA ARG A 139 -16.04 -2.12 12.25
C ARG A 139 -14.96 -2.86 11.50
N MET A 140 -13.67 -2.59 11.77
CA MET A 140 -12.58 -3.32 11.14
C MET A 140 -12.53 -4.77 11.58
N LEU A 141 -12.74 -5.07 12.85
CA LEU A 141 -12.86 -6.47 13.34
C LEU A 141 -14.02 -7.19 12.67
N PHE A 142 -15.17 -6.53 12.56
CA PHE A 142 -16.32 -7.09 11.85
C PHE A 142 -15.97 -7.36 10.37
N ALA A 143 -15.33 -6.43 9.70
CA ALA A 143 -14.89 -6.57 8.31
C ALA A 143 -13.87 -7.72 8.13
N LEU A 144 -12.96 -7.92 9.08
CA LEU A 144 -12.02 -9.06 9.06
C LEU A 144 -12.75 -10.40 9.23
N ARG A 145 -13.75 -10.49 10.11
CA ARG A 145 -14.57 -11.70 10.24
C ARG A 145 -15.38 -11.98 8.98
N TRP A 146 -15.96 -10.95 8.37
CA TRP A 146 -16.64 -11.07 7.08
C TRP A 146 -15.67 -11.56 5.99
N LEU A 147 -14.45 -11.02 5.95
CA LEU A 147 -13.42 -11.39 4.99
C LEU A 147 -12.99 -12.86 5.14
N ASP A 148 -12.89 -13.37 6.38
CA ASP A 148 -12.62 -14.79 6.65
C ASP A 148 -13.75 -15.68 6.14
N CYS A 149 -15.00 -15.29 6.34
CA CYS A 149 -16.16 -15.99 5.79
C CYS A 149 -16.20 -15.97 4.26
N GLU A 150 -15.93 -14.83 3.64
CA GLU A 150 -15.89 -14.68 2.18
C GLU A 150 -14.76 -15.51 1.56
N MET A 151 -13.59 -15.56 2.21
CA MET A 151 -12.47 -16.42 1.82
C MET A 151 -12.90 -17.90 1.77
N GLU A 152 -13.49 -18.39 2.84
CA GLU A 152 -13.94 -19.79 2.92
C GLU A 152 -15.06 -20.08 1.89
N LYS A 153 -15.96 -19.16 1.66
CA LYS A 153 -17.00 -19.25 0.62
C LYS A 153 -16.39 -19.38 -0.77
N ARG A 154 -15.40 -18.53 -1.10
CA ARG A 154 -14.68 -18.57 -2.39
C ARG A 154 -13.96 -19.90 -2.59
N LEU A 155 -13.21 -20.36 -1.58
CA LEU A 155 -12.48 -21.62 -1.65
C LEU A 155 -13.43 -22.82 -1.88
N LYS A 156 -14.59 -22.84 -1.20
CA LYS A 156 -15.63 -23.86 -1.44
C LYS A 156 -16.21 -23.78 -2.85
N MET A 157 -16.45 -22.58 -3.36
CA MET A 157 -16.96 -22.36 -4.73
C MET A 157 -15.93 -22.84 -5.76
N PHE A 158 -14.65 -22.50 -5.58
CA PHE A 158 -13.58 -22.94 -6.48
C PHE A 158 -13.43 -24.47 -6.48
N ALA A 159 -13.48 -25.08 -5.31
CA ALA A 159 -13.43 -26.53 -5.19
C ALA A 159 -14.60 -27.23 -5.93
N LYS A 160 -15.83 -26.72 -5.80
CA LYS A 160 -17.01 -27.22 -6.55
C LYS A 160 -16.84 -27.08 -8.06
N SER A 161 -16.15 -26.04 -8.51
CA SER A 161 -15.86 -25.75 -9.92
C SER A 161 -14.58 -26.42 -10.42
N TYR A 162 -13.95 -27.27 -9.61
CA TYR A 162 -12.65 -27.92 -9.91
C TYR A 162 -11.55 -26.90 -10.26
N CYS A 163 -11.58 -25.71 -9.63
CA CYS A 163 -10.58 -24.67 -9.77
C CYS A 163 -9.67 -24.62 -8.55
N ARG A 164 -8.38 -24.33 -8.76
CA ARG A 164 -7.37 -24.29 -7.68
C ARG A 164 -7.30 -22.93 -6.99
N ASN A 165 -7.62 -21.87 -7.71
CA ASN A 165 -7.50 -20.49 -7.26
C ASN A 165 -8.36 -19.55 -8.11
N ILE A 166 -8.40 -18.27 -7.75
CA ILE A 166 -9.16 -17.22 -8.44
C ILE A 166 -8.76 -17.08 -9.91
N THR A 167 -7.47 -17.18 -10.24
CA THR A 167 -6.98 -17.05 -11.62
C THR A 167 -7.51 -18.19 -12.49
N ASP A 168 -7.46 -19.41 -11.98
CA ASP A 168 -8.01 -20.59 -12.65
C ASP A 168 -9.54 -20.46 -12.80
N PHE A 169 -10.24 -20.00 -11.76
CA PHE A 169 -11.68 -19.78 -11.79
C PHE A 169 -12.08 -18.72 -12.81
N ASN A 170 -11.49 -17.54 -12.76
CA ASN A 170 -11.79 -16.42 -13.66
C ASN A 170 -11.37 -16.71 -15.12
N GLY A 171 -10.35 -17.56 -15.33
CA GLY A 171 -9.87 -17.95 -16.67
C GLY A 171 -10.73 -19.01 -17.37
N ARG A 172 -11.59 -19.71 -16.65
CA ARG A 172 -12.42 -20.78 -17.26
C ARG A 172 -13.68 -20.24 -17.93
N LYS A 173 -13.66 -20.18 -19.25
CA LYS A 173 -14.82 -19.80 -20.07
C LYS A 173 -16.02 -20.78 -19.94
N PHE A 174 -15.79 -22.01 -19.46
CA PHE A 174 -16.82 -23.07 -19.38
C PHE A 174 -17.75 -23.03 -18.16
N VAL A 175 -17.39 -22.29 -17.10
CA VAL A 175 -18.25 -22.15 -15.91
C VAL A 175 -19.43 -21.18 -16.18
N GLN A 176 -19.46 -20.57 -17.35
CA GLN A 176 -20.39 -19.49 -17.69
C GLN A 176 -21.85 -19.92 -17.89
N ASP A 177 -22.16 -21.22 -18.00
CA ASP A 177 -23.50 -21.72 -18.34
C ASP A 177 -24.10 -22.67 -17.29
N ALA A 178 -23.56 -22.70 -16.07
CA ALA A 178 -24.00 -23.70 -15.08
C ALA A 178 -25.46 -23.51 -14.60
N GLY A 179 -26.08 -22.36 -14.81
CA GLY A 179 -27.49 -22.12 -14.43
C GLY A 179 -27.79 -22.19 -12.93
N ASP A 180 -26.74 -22.40 -12.11
CA ASP A 180 -26.80 -22.66 -10.66
C ASP A 180 -26.57 -21.39 -9.80
N GLY A 181 -26.51 -20.21 -10.44
CA GLY A 181 -26.26 -18.94 -9.77
C GLY A 181 -24.79 -18.69 -9.43
N THR A 182 -23.84 -19.52 -9.87
CA THR A 182 -22.40 -19.29 -9.70
C THR A 182 -21.96 -18.08 -10.52
N PRO A 183 -21.25 -17.09 -9.93
CA PRO A 183 -20.79 -15.91 -10.67
C PRO A 183 -19.78 -16.31 -11.74
N ARG A 184 -19.80 -15.59 -12.86
CA ARG A 184 -18.87 -15.82 -13.99
C ARG A 184 -17.43 -15.47 -13.63
N THR A 185 -17.26 -14.43 -12.85
CA THR A 185 -15.97 -13.94 -12.35
C THR A 185 -16.11 -13.48 -10.90
N VAL A 186 -15.00 -13.50 -10.19
CA VAL A 186 -14.93 -13.04 -8.80
C VAL A 186 -13.83 -11.98 -8.73
N PRO A 187 -14.11 -10.77 -8.20
CA PRO A 187 -13.09 -9.74 -8.07
C PRO A 187 -12.03 -10.12 -7.04
N TYR A 188 -10.80 -9.70 -7.28
CA TYR A 188 -9.79 -9.67 -6.23
C TYR A 188 -10.22 -8.70 -5.13
N ILE A 189 -9.80 -8.94 -3.90
CA ILE A 189 -10.00 -8.03 -2.77
C ILE A 189 -8.65 -7.60 -2.24
N VAL A 190 -8.42 -6.28 -2.18
CA VAL A 190 -7.22 -5.71 -1.56
C VAL A 190 -7.64 -4.95 -0.31
N VAL A 191 -7.13 -5.39 0.83
CA VAL A 191 -7.36 -4.77 2.14
C VAL A 191 -6.14 -3.93 2.50
N VAL A 192 -6.33 -2.66 2.75
CA VAL A 192 -5.27 -1.70 3.08
C VAL A 192 -5.46 -1.20 4.51
N PHE A 193 -4.44 -1.39 5.33
CA PHE A 193 -4.34 -0.80 6.68
C PHE A 193 -3.32 0.32 6.64
N ASP A 194 -3.73 1.57 6.88
CA ASP A 194 -2.80 2.70 6.91
C ASP A 194 -1.98 2.75 8.21
N GLU A 195 -2.59 2.47 9.36
CA GLU A 195 -1.88 2.34 10.63
C GLU A 195 -2.38 1.11 11.39
N PHE A 196 -1.68 0.00 11.19
CA PHE A 196 -2.04 -1.28 11.81
C PHE A 196 -1.79 -1.33 13.32
N ALA A 197 -0.86 -0.50 13.81
CA ALA A 197 -0.50 -0.47 15.23
C ALA A 197 -1.67 -0.07 16.13
N ASP A 198 -2.55 0.80 15.66
CA ASP A 198 -3.70 1.26 16.45
C ASP A 198 -4.63 0.07 16.74
N LEU A 199 -4.96 -0.70 15.71
CA LEU A 199 -5.80 -1.89 15.83
C LEU A 199 -5.12 -3.00 16.68
N MET A 200 -3.81 -3.20 16.50
CA MET A 200 -3.03 -4.16 17.31
C MET A 200 -2.93 -3.78 18.77
N THR A 201 -2.87 -2.50 19.08
CA THR A 201 -2.79 -2.02 20.47
C THR A 201 -4.09 -2.29 21.22
N THR A 202 -5.23 -2.15 20.55
CA THR A 202 -6.57 -2.27 21.15
C THR A 202 -7.04 -3.74 21.16
N HIS A 203 -6.83 -4.47 20.07
CA HIS A 203 -7.40 -5.81 19.82
C HIS A 203 -6.36 -6.85 19.38
N GLY A 204 -5.08 -6.66 19.70
CA GLY A 204 -3.94 -7.37 19.13
C GLY A 204 -4.10 -8.87 18.96
N LYS A 205 -4.51 -9.61 20.01
CA LYS A 205 -4.63 -11.07 19.95
C LYS A 205 -5.70 -11.54 18.95
N GLU A 206 -6.82 -10.86 18.87
CA GLU A 206 -7.91 -11.20 17.96
C GLU A 206 -7.53 -10.88 16.52
N VAL A 207 -6.97 -9.68 16.30
CA VAL A 207 -6.50 -9.21 14.99
C VAL A 207 -5.40 -10.14 14.46
N GLU A 208 -4.40 -10.44 15.27
CA GLU A 208 -3.32 -11.35 14.88
C GLU A 208 -3.87 -12.72 14.45
N THR A 209 -4.82 -13.27 15.20
CA THR A 209 -5.45 -14.56 14.88
C THR A 209 -6.19 -14.49 13.55
N LEU A 210 -7.04 -13.46 13.35
CA LEU A 210 -7.83 -13.31 12.12
C LEU A 210 -6.93 -13.06 10.91
N VAL A 211 -6.01 -12.10 11.01
CA VAL A 211 -5.12 -11.75 9.90
C VAL A 211 -4.23 -12.94 9.54
N SER A 212 -3.64 -13.64 10.52
CA SER A 212 -2.82 -14.82 10.25
C SER A 212 -3.61 -15.95 9.59
N ARG A 213 -4.86 -16.19 10.04
CA ARG A 213 -5.74 -17.19 9.44
C ARG A 213 -6.11 -16.86 8.00
N ILE A 214 -6.46 -15.60 7.74
CA ILE A 214 -6.78 -15.12 6.40
C ILE A 214 -5.55 -15.25 5.51
N THR A 215 -4.42 -14.66 5.91
CA THR A 215 -3.22 -14.61 5.07
C THR A 215 -2.64 -15.97 4.74
N ALA A 216 -2.85 -16.98 5.58
CA ALA A 216 -2.42 -18.36 5.31
C ALA A 216 -3.10 -18.99 4.08
N LYS A 217 -4.31 -18.56 3.70
CA LYS A 217 -5.11 -19.17 2.61
C LYS A 217 -5.59 -18.20 1.56
N ALA A 218 -5.60 -16.92 1.86
CA ALA A 218 -6.27 -15.86 1.11
C ALA A 218 -5.75 -15.70 -0.32
N ARG A 219 -4.47 -16.00 -0.59
CA ARG A 219 -3.88 -15.94 -1.93
C ARG A 219 -4.70 -16.71 -2.96
N ALA A 220 -5.09 -17.94 -2.65
CA ALA A 220 -5.90 -18.76 -3.56
C ALA A 220 -7.30 -18.19 -3.77
N ALA A 221 -7.87 -17.53 -2.76
CA ALA A 221 -9.17 -16.86 -2.82
C ALA A 221 -9.14 -15.49 -3.51
N GLY A 222 -7.96 -14.99 -3.90
CA GLY A 222 -7.78 -13.65 -4.49
C GLY A 222 -7.97 -12.52 -3.48
N ILE A 223 -7.57 -12.74 -2.23
CA ILE A 223 -7.64 -11.74 -1.16
C ILE A 223 -6.23 -11.41 -0.73
N HIS A 224 -5.90 -10.12 -0.73
CA HIS A 224 -4.56 -9.60 -0.48
C HIS A 224 -4.62 -8.56 0.64
N ILE A 225 -3.70 -8.67 1.59
CA ILE A 225 -3.62 -7.77 2.74
C ILE A 225 -2.33 -6.95 2.63
N VAL A 226 -2.47 -5.64 2.71
CA VAL A 226 -1.39 -4.67 2.77
C VAL A 226 -1.46 -3.97 4.12
N VAL A 227 -0.44 -4.17 4.93
CA VAL A 227 -0.35 -3.63 6.29
C VAL A 227 0.70 -2.53 6.31
N ALA A 228 0.31 -1.29 6.59
CA ALA A 228 1.27 -0.24 6.90
C ALA A 228 1.28 0.07 8.39
N THR A 229 2.45 0.38 8.92
CA THR A 229 2.62 0.81 10.31
C THR A 229 3.85 1.69 10.50
N SER A 230 3.70 2.67 11.37
CA SER A 230 4.82 3.50 11.86
C SER A 230 5.46 2.95 13.14
N ARG A 231 4.76 2.04 13.83
CA ARG A 231 5.22 1.42 15.07
C ARG A 231 5.81 0.04 14.79
N LEU A 232 7.12 -0.06 14.92
CA LEU A 232 7.92 -1.20 14.47
C LEU A 232 8.39 -2.05 15.66
N ASP A 233 7.54 -2.22 16.67
CA ASP A 233 7.83 -3.11 17.77
C ASP A 233 7.27 -4.54 17.54
N CYS A 234 7.82 -5.52 18.24
CA CYS A 234 7.43 -6.93 18.11
C CYS A 234 6.03 -7.25 18.62
N LYS A 235 5.34 -6.30 19.28
CA LYS A 235 3.93 -6.45 19.68
C LYS A 235 2.98 -6.10 18.54
N VAL A 236 3.43 -5.26 17.61
CA VAL A 236 2.67 -4.87 16.41
C VAL A 236 3.05 -5.76 15.24
N VAL A 237 4.34 -5.91 14.97
CA VAL A 237 4.87 -6.73 13.87
C VAL A 237 5.38 -8.04 14.47
N THR A 238 4.45 -8.91 14.81
CA THR A 238 4.78 -10.20 15.44
C THR A 238 5.43 -11.16 14.46
N GLY A 239 6.16 -12.17 14.98
CA GLY A 239 6.76 -13.20 14.14
C GLY A 239 5.73 -13.98 13.31
N LEU A 240 4.51 -14.18 13.86
CA LEU A 240 3.42 -14.86 13.16
C LEU A 240 2.89 -14.03 11.98
N LEU A 241 2.69 -12.73 12.17
CA LEU A 241 2.32 -11.82 11.07
C LEU A 241 3.41 -11.79 10.00
N LYS A 242 4.68 -11.64 10.43
CA LYS A 242 5.82 -11.62 9.51
C LYS A 242 5.91 -12.86 8.63
N SER A 243 5.67 -14.04 9.15
CA SER A 243 5.70 -15.30 8.38
C SER A 243 4.63 -15.38 7.29
N ASN A 244 3.52 -14.63 7.46
CA ASN A 244 2.40 -14.62 6.53
C ASN A 244 2.37 -13.39 5.60
N LEU A 245 3.26 -12.43 5.80
CA LEU A 245 3.40 -11.23 4.97
C LEU A 245 4.77 -11.26 4.25
N PRO A 246 4.93 -12.03 3.17
CA PRO A 246 6.24 -12.27 2.54
C PRO A 246 6.80 -11.05 1.83
N GLY A 247 5.95 -10.15 1.33
CA GLY A 247 6.38 -8.86 0.79
C GLY A 247 6.75 -7.89 1.90
N ARG A 248 7.90 -7.26 1.79
CA ARG A 248 8.43 -6.32 2.78
C ARG A 248 8.89 -5.06 2.11
N LEU A 249 8.35 -3.93 2.54
CA LEU A 249 8.73 -2.61 2.07
C LEU A 249 9.09 -1.74 3.26
N ALA A 250 10.33 -1.32 3.36
CA ALA A 250 10.82 -0.45 4.42
C ALA A 250 11.14 0.93 3.86
N PHE A 251 10.48 1.93 4.39
CA PHE A 251 10.91 3.33 4.31
C PHE A 251 11.85 3.64 5.47
N LYS A 252 12.45 4.85 5.47
CA LYS A 252 13.40 5.26 6.51
C LYS A 252 12.90 4.94 7.91
N THR A 253 13.70 4.20 8.67
CA THR A 253 13.48 3.88 10.07
C THR A 253 14.38 4.73 10.97
N VAL A 254 14.10 4.71 12.27
CA VAL A 254 14.92 5.41 13.27
C VAL A 254 16.15 4.58 13.66
N SER A 255 16.02 3.25 13.67
CA SER A 255 17.06 2.34 14.12
C SER A 255 17.22 1.12 13.23
N SER A 256 18.37 0.46 13.31
CA SER A 256 18.61 -0.83 12.65
C SER A 256 17.74 -1.97 13.23
N ILE A 257 17.25 -1.83 14.45
CA ILE A 257 16.29 -2.77 15.05
C ILE A 257 14.95 -2.68 14.32
N ASP A 258 14.48 -1.46 14.05
CA ASP A 258 13.27 -1.23 13.29
C ASP A 258 13.40 -1.76 11.85
N SER A 259 14.56 -1.56 11.22
CA SER A 259 14.86 -2.12 9.91
C SER A 259 14.70 -3.64 9.91
N ARG A 260 15.36 -4.33 10.87
CA ARG A 260 15.24 -5.80 11.02
C ARG A 260 13.80 -6.24 11.31
N THR A 261 13.03 -5.42 12.00
CA THR A 261 11.61 -5.75 12.26
C THR A 261 10.83 -5.83 10.98
N ILE A 262 11.10 -5.00 9.97
CA ILE A 262 10.37 -4.99 8.70
C ILE A 262 10.98 -5.99 7.71
N ILE A 263 12.25 -5.78 7.34
CA ILE A 263 12.89 -6.46 6.20
C ILE A 263 13.82 -7.62 6.60
N ASP A 264 13.87 -7.97 7.89
CA ASP A 264 14.79 -8.97 8.44
C ASP A 264 16.28 -8.66 8.21
N ASP A 265 16.60 -7.40 7.88
CA ASP A 265 17.94 -6.91 7.57
C ASP A 265 18.12 -5.46 8.05
N VAL A 266 19.34 -4.98 8.06
CA VAL A 266 19.70 -3.59 8.31
C VAL A 266 19.64 -2.78 7.00
N GLY A 267 19.64 -1.46 7.11
CA GLY A 267 19.79 -0.57 5.96
C GLY A 267 18.67 0.47 5.85
N ALA A 268 17.45 0.18 6.34
CA ALA A 268 16.38 1.15 6.29
C ALA A 268 16.63 2.40 7.16
N GLU A 269 17.46 2.29 8.19
CA GLU A 269 17.91 3.43 8.99
C GLU A 269 18.81 4.41 8.20
N ASN A 270 19.45 3.93 7.13
CA ASN A 270 20.37 4.71 6.29
C ASN A 270 19.69 5.35 5.08
N LEU A 271 18.39 5.09 4.87
CA LEU A 271 17.63 5.71 3.80
C LEU A 271 17.53 7.22 3.98
N TYR A 272 17.43 7.97 2.88
CA TYR A 272 17.31 9.43 2.91
C TYR A 272 15.96 9.90 3.45
N GLY A 273 14.89 9.13 3.27
CA GLY A 273 13.51 9.54 3.50
C GLY A 273 12.82 10.00 2.21
N CYS A 274 11.72 10.75 2.31
CA CYS A 274 11.00 11.26 1.12
C CYS A 274 10.66 10.18 0.07
N GLY A 275 10.31 8.97 0.53
CA GLY A 275 9.96 7.88 -0.37
C GLY A 275 11.13 6.96 -0.79
N ASP A 276 12.36 7.21 -0.32
CA ASP A 276 13.47 6.27 -0.48
C ASP A 276 13.15 4.99 0.30
N TYR A 277 13.20 3.83 -0.36
CA TYR A 277 12.76 2.56 0.20
C TYR A 277 13.73 1.41 -0.03
N LEU A 278 13.60 0.38 0.81
CA LEU A 278 14.13 -0.97 0.57
C LEU A 278 12.96 -1.93 0.42
N PHE A 279 12.96 -2.69 -0.66
CA PHE A 279 11.94 -3.70 -0.95
C PHE A 279 12.54 -5.09 -0.99
N ARG A 280 11.88 -6.03 -0.35
CA ARG A 280 12.17 -7.46 -0.40
C ARG A 280 10.92 -8.21 -0.82
N SER A 281 10.99 -8.95 -1.90
CA SER A 281 9.98 -9.94 -2.27
C SER A 281 10.22 -11.26 -1.53
N SER A 282 9.47 -12.29 -1.86
CA SER A 282 9.74 -13.66 -1.37
C SER A 282 11.09 -14.24 -1.87
N SER A 283 11.70 -13.66 -2.92
CA SER A 283 13.10 -13.88 -3.28
C SER A 283 13.97 -13.05 -2.31
N GLU A 284 15.08 -13.59 -1.86
CA GLU A 284 15.90 -13.00 -0.78
C GLU A 284 16.61 -11.68 -1.17
N GLU A 285 16.48 -11.23 -2.41
CA GLU A 285 17.15 -10.03 -2.91
C GLU A 285 16.49 -8.74 -2.40
N LEU A 286 17.30 -7.86 -1.83
CA LEU A 286 16.90 -6.55 -1.33
C LEU A 286 17.13 -5.50 -2.42
N VAL A 287 16.06 -4.86 -2.87
CA VAL A 287 16.08 -3.81 -3.89
C VAL A 287 15.87 -2.46 -3.26
N ARG A 288 16.73 -1.49 -3.56
CA ARG A 288 16.55 -0.09 -3.18
C ARG A 288 15.92 0.68 -4.33
N GLY A 289 15.05 1.62 -3.98
CA GLY A 289 14.44 2.49 -4.97
C GLY A 289 13.80 3.74 -4.35
N GLN A 290 13.34 4.61 -5.24
CA GLN A 290 12.59 5.82 -4.92
C GLN A 290 11.11 5.57 -5.22
N GLY A 291 10.26 5.76 -4.21
CA GLY A 291 8.82 5.54 -4.30
C GLY A 291 8.15 6.46 -5.31
N ALA A 292 7.16 5.91 -6.02
CA ALA A 292 6.30 6.69 -6.89
C ALA A 292 5.50 7.71 -6.07
N TYR A 293 5.27 8.88 -6.64
CA TYR A 293 4.49 9.95 -6.04
C TYR A 293 3.25 10.24 -6.88
N ILE A 294 2.14 10.44 -6.22
CA ILE A 294 0.90 10.94 -6.81
C ILE A 294 0.35 12.07 -5.94
N SER A 295 -0.06 13.14 -6.56
CA SER A 295 -0.65 14.28 -5.87
C SER A 295 -2.12 14.07 -5.53
N ASP A 296 -2.63 14.78 -4.51
CA ASP A 296 -4.05 14.72 -4.13
C ASP A 296 -4.98 15.15 -5.28
N VAL A 297 -4.53 16.07 -6.14
CA VAL A 297 -5.27 16.51 -7.32
C VAL A 297 -5.43 15.36 -8.33
N GLU A 298 -4.35 14.62 -8.60
CA GLU A 298 -4.38 13.46 -9.51
C GLU A 298 -5.23 12.34 -8.93
N LEU A 299 -5.13 12.08 -7.61
CA LEU A 299 -5.99 11.12 -6.92
C LEU A 299 -7.48 11.47 -7.07
N GLY A 300 -7.84 12.73 -6.84
CA GLY A 300 -9.21 13.22 -7.03
C GLY A 300 -9.70 13.09 -8.47
N GLN A 301 -8.84 13.32 -9.46
CA GLN A 301 -9.16 13.12 -10.88
C GLN A 301 -9.41 11.65 -11.20
N LEU A 302 -8.59 10.73 -10.68
CA LEU A 302 -8.76 9.28 -10.87
C LEU A 302 -10.07 8.79 -10.27
N VAL A 303 -10.42 9.24 -9.05
CA VAL A 303 -11.70 8.88 -8.42
C VAL A 303 -12.87 9.41 -9.23
N SER A 304 -12.83 10.67 -9.65
CA SER A 304 -13.87 11.27 -10.48
C SER A 304 -14.06 10.54 -11.80
N ALA A 305 -12.97 10.14 -12.45
CA ALA A 305 -13.01 9.34 -13.68
C ALA A 305 -13.60 7.93 -13.42
N ALA A 306 -13.24 7.29 -12.31
CA ALA A 306 -13.80 5.99 -11.93
C ALA A 306 -15.30 6.08 -11.65
N ILE A 307 -15.77 7.10 -10.93
CA ILE A 307 -17.19 7.34 -10.67
C ILE A 307 -17.92 7.61 -11.98
N GLY A 308 -17.37 8.44 -12.87
CA GLY A 308 -17.96 8.71 -14.18
C GLY A 308 -18.10 7.47 -15.07
N LYS A 309 -17.16 6.52 -14.95
CA LYS A 309 -17.15 5.30 -15.74
C LYS A 309 -18.00 4.16 -15.16
N TYR A 310 -17.98 3.99 -13.85
CA TYR A 310 -18.55 2.81 -13.17
C TYR A 310 -19.74 3.14 -12.25
N GLY A 311 -20.03 4.43 -12.03
CA GLY A 311 -21.10 4.89 -11.13
C GLY A 311 -20.71 4.87 -9.67
N GLN A 312 -21.70 4.88 -8.79
CA GLN A 312 -21.54 4.89 -7.34
C GLN A 312 -21.10 3.52 -6.79
N PRO A 313 -20.42 3.45 -5.63
CA PRO A 313 -20.03 2.20 -5.01
C PRO A 313 -21.25 1.35 -4.65
N LYS A 314 -21.13 0.06 -4.89
CA LYS A 314 -22.09 -0.94 -4.40
C LYS A 314 -21.50 -1.56 -3.15
N TYR A 315 -21.87 -1.02 -1.99
CA TYR A 315 -21.42 -1.54 -0.73
C TYR A 315 -22.05 -2.90 -0.42
N GLU A 316 -21.27 -3.80 0.15
CA GLU A 316 -21.80 -5.04 0.71
C GLU A 316 -22.63 -4.69 1.95
N GLU A 317 -23.84 -5.28 2.06
CA GLU A 317 -24.64 -5.21 3.28
C GLU A 317 -23.98 -6.06 4.34
N ALA A 318 -23.07 -5.48 5.08
CA ALA A 318 -22.55 -6.07 6.31
C ALA A 318 -23.68 -6.01 7.35
N LYS A 319 -24.51 -7.05 7.43
CA LYS A 319 -25.46 -7.21 8.54
C LYS A 319 -24.67 -7.50 9.79
N GLU A 320 -24.78 -6.58 10.77
CA GLU A 320 -24.23 -6.72 12.12
C GLU A 320 -24.75 -7.98 12.82
#